data_851cdb49f3f800cf5f8127357fe1c733
#
_entry.id   851cdb49f3f800cf5f8127357fe1c733
#
_cell.length_a   1.000
_cell.length_b   1.000
_cell.length_c   1.000
_cell.angle_alpha   90.00
_cell.angle_beta   90.00
_cell.angle_gamma   90.00
#
_symmetry.space_group_name_H-M   'P 1'
#
loop_
_entity.id
_entity.type
_entity.pdbx_description
1 polymer ?
#
loop_
_entity_poly.entity_id
_entity_poly.type
_entity_poly.pdbx_seq_one_letter_code
_entity_poly.pdbx_strand_id
1 'polypeptide(L)'
;RYDFSLVLKENKGTCSSKHAYLKDFADKNDIKNVKFFIGIFKMNEKNTPKIFPILSQNKIEYIPEAHCYLKINGKVVDVTSENSLFEKIENDILEEIEIKPNQVVDFKVEYHQNFLRNWLKNSNQTKSFSEIWNIREECIQKLSE
;
A
#
# COMPACT_ATOMS: atom_id res chain seq x y z
N ARG A 1 -7.61 -15.73 12.54
CA ARG A 1 -8.15 -14.43 12.96
C ARG A 1 -6.98 -13.46 13.10
N TYR A 2 -6.97 -12.40 12.30
CA TYR A 2 -5.88 -11.44 12.34
C TYR A 2 -5.99 -10.60 13.61
N ASP A 3 -4.93 -10.60 14.44
CA ASP A 3 -4.91 -9.83 15.68
C ASP A 3 -4.19 -8.49 15.45
N PHE A 4 -4.96 -7.45 15.18
CA PHE A 4 -4.44 -6.10 14.98
C PHE A 4 -3.83 -5.49 16.27
N SER A 5 -4.11 -6.07 17.45
CA SER A 5 -3.56 -5.58 18.72
C SER A 5 -2.04 -5.77 18.84
N LEU A 6 -1.46 -6.66 18.02
CA LEU A 6 -0.01 -6.86 17.94
C LEU A 6 0.73 -5.59 17.53
N VAL A 7 0.10 -4.70 16.77
CA VAL A 7 0.67 -3.39 16.39
C VAL A 7 1.06 -2.58 17.61
N LEU A 8 0.23 -2.58 18.66
CA LEU A 8 0.52 -1.87 19.90
C LEU A 8 1.53 -2.63 20.78
N LYS A 9 1.41 -3.95 20.87
CA LYS A 9 2.27 -4.77 21.72
C LYS A 9 3.72 -4.78 21.26
N GLU A 10 3.93 -4.82 19.96
CA GLU A 10 5.27 -4.91 19.37
C GLU A 10 5.83 -3.54 18.91
N ASN A 11 5.03 -2.48 19.00
CA ASN A 11 5.35 -1.15 18.49
C ASN A 11 5.87 -1.15 17.04
N LYS A 12 5.39 -2.12 16.26
CA LYS A 12 5.76 -2.34 14.86
C LYS A 12 4.50 -2.63 14.04
N GLY A 13 4.56 -2.30 12.78
CA GLY A 13 3.45 -2.61 11.87
C GLY A 13 3.66 -2.03 10.48
N THR A 14 3.05 -2.68 9.51
CA THR A 14 2.96 -2.20 8.13
C THR A 14 1.88 -1.13 8.01
N CYS A 15 1.81 -0.45 6.84
CA CYS A 15 0.70 0.45 6.55
C CYS A 15 -0.66 -0.24 6.74
N SER A 16 -0.77 -1.49 6.31
CA SER A 16 -2.00 -2.28 6.42
C SER A 16 -2.42 -2.51 7.86
N SER A 17 -1.52 -3.03 8.69
CA SER A 17 -1.84 -3.40 10.07
C SER A 17 -2.12 -2.18 10.96
N LYS A 18 -1.36 -1.10 10.80
CA LYS A 18 -1.56 0.14 11.57
C LYS A 18 -2.94 0.76 11.30
N HIS A 19 -3.28 0.92 10.04
CA HIS A 19 -4.55 1.55 9.64
C HIS A 19 -5.76 0.65 9.90
N ALA A 20 -5.61 -0.68 9.71
CA ALA A 20 -6.65 -1.64 10.06
C ALA A 20 -6.97 -1.62 11.57
N TYR A 21 -5.93 -1.53 12.40
CA TYR A 21 -6.10 -1.39 13.86
C TYR A 21 -6.89 -0.13 14.22
N LEU A 22 -6.51 1.01 13.66
CA LEU A 22 -7.18 2.29 13.93
C LEU A 22 -8.64 2.28 13.47
N LYS A 23 -8.92 1.70 12.31
CA LYS A 23 -10.29 1.56 11.82
C LYS A 23 -11.12 0.63 12.70
N ASP A 24 -10.58 -0.51 13.10
CA ASP A 24 -11.25 -1.45 14.02
C ASP A 24 -11.54 -0.78 15.37
N PHE A 25 -10.58 -0.03 15.90
CA PHE A 25 -10.76 0.76 17.12
C PHE A 25 -11.87 1.79 16.98
N ALA A 26 -11.91 2.53 15.87
CA ALA A 26 -12.96 3.52 15.60
C ALA A 26 -14.34 2.87 15.53
N ASP A 27 -14.47 1.72 14.86
CA ASP A 27 -15.74 0.99 14.74
C ASP A 27 -16.24 0.48 16.12
N LYS A 28 -15.34 -0.06 16.93
CA LYS A 28 -15.66 -0.56 18.27
C LYS A 28 -16.04 0.53 19.28
N ASN A 29 -15.62 1.76 19.03
CA ASN A 29 -15.90 2.92 19.88
C ASN A 29 -16.91 3.90 19.26
N ASP A 30 -17.65 3.49 18.24
CA ASP A 30 -18.65 4.30 17.53
C ASP A 30 -18.14 5.66 17.05
N ILE A 31 -16.84 5.74 16.70
CA ILE A 31 -16.24 6.94 16.12
C ILE A 31 -16.63 7.00 14.65
N LYS A 32 -17.41 8.01 14.28
CA LYS A 32 -17.96 8.19 12.93
C LYS A 32 -16.97 8.83 11.96
N ASN A 33 -17.27 8.71 10.66
CA ASN A 33 -16.53 9.35 9.57
C ASN A 33 -15.06 8.92 9.45
N VAL A 34 -14.73 7.73 9.91
CA VAL A 34 -13.42 7.07 9.69
C VAL A 34 -13.61 6.01 8.62
N LYS A 35 -12.94 6.17 7.49
CA LYS A 35 -12.99 5.24 6.36
C LYS A 35 -11.60 4.69 6.09
N PHE A 36 -11.52 3.43 5.68
CA PHE A 36 -10.27 2.73 5.43
C PHE A 36 -10.14 2.39 3.94
N PHE A 37 -8.98 2.74 3.34
CA PHE A 37 -8.75 2.59 1.91
C PHE A 37 -7.49 1.80 1.58
N ILE A 38 -7.55 1.11 0.43
CA ILE A 38 -6.38 0.71 -0.34
C ILE A 38 -6.29 1.66 -1.54
N GLY A 39 -5.15 2.32 -1.70
CA GLY A 39 -4.80 3.06 -2.90
C GLY A 39 -3.73 2.29 -3.70
N ILE A 40 -3.95 2.11 -4.99
CA ILE A 40 -2.91 1.63 -5.90
C ILE A 40 -2.23 2.87 -6.49
N PHE A 41 -0.91 2.97 -6.33
CA PHE A 41 -0.13 4.10 -6.83
C PHE A 41 1.04 3.67 -7.69
N LYS A 42 1.54 4.57 -8.51
CA LYS A 42 2.76 4.38 -9.31
C LYS A 42 3.99 4.47 -8.41
N MET A 43 4.43 3.35 -7.82
CA MET A 43 5.69 3.33 -7.06
C MET A 43 6.85 3.51 -8.01
N ASN A 44 7.62 4.56 -7.82
CA ASN A 44 8.78 4.91 -8.64
C ASN A 44 9.93 5.46 -7.77
N GLU A 45 11.11 5.61 -8.37
CA GLU A 45 12.30 6.07 -7.65
C GLU A 45 12.25 7.54 -7.25
N LYS A 46 11.30 8.31 -7.79
CA LYS A 46 11.10 9.73 -7.44
C LYS A 46 10.26 9.87 -6.16
N ASN A 47 9.10 9.17 -6.10
CA ASN A 47 8.22 9.23 -4.92
C ASN A 47 8.65 8.29 -3.80
N THR A 48 9.46 7.28 -4.13
CA THR A 48 9.98 6.26 -3.20
C THR A 48 11.50 6.11 -3.40
N PRO A 49 12.30 7.13 -3.10
CA PRO A 49 13.72 7.19 -3.49
C PRO A 49 14.59 6.07 -2.87
N LYS A 50 14.15 5.50 -1.76
CA LYS A 50 14.89 4.39 -1.11
C LYS A 50 15.00 3.14 -1.98
N ILE A 51 14.10 2.94 -2.96
CA ILE A 51 14.17 1.78 -3.87
C ILE A 51 15.18 1.95 -5.00
N PHE A 52 15.75 3.15 -5.18
CA PHE A 52 16.79 3.36 -6.19
C PHE A 52 17.98 2.42 -5.95
N PRO A 53 18.61 1.78 -6.97
CA PRO A 53 18.32 1.88 -8.41
C PRO A 53 17.55 0.65 -8.98
N ILE A 54 16.72 0.00 -8.20
CA ILE A 54 16.11 -1.29 -8.58
C ILE A 54 15.26 -1.17 -9.86
N LEU A 55 14.39 -0.16 -9.95
CA LEU A 55 13.52 -0.01 -11.11
C LEU A 55 14.30 0.42 -12.36
N SER A 56 15.20 1.38 -12.23
CA SER A 56 16.02 1.86 -13.37
C SER A 56 16.92 0.78 -13.93
N GLN A 57 17.55 -0.05 -13.07
CA GLN A 57 18.34 -1.21 -13.51
C GLN A 57 17.51 -2.24 -14.29
N ASN A 58 16.24 -2.39 -13.95
CA ASN A 58 15.31 -3.27 -14.63
C ASN A 58 14.57 -2.62 -15.82
N LYS A 59 14.87 -1.35 -16.14
CA LYS A 59 14.21 -0.57 -17.19
C LYS A 59 12.70 -0.45 -16.99
N ILE A 60 12.29 -0.24 -15.73
CA ILE A 60 10.90 -0.07 -15.31
C ILE A 60 10.74 1.36 -14.80
N GLU A 61 9.74 2.08 -15.32
CA GLU A 61 9.43 3.44 -14.88
C GLU A 61 8.74 3.44 -13.52
N TYR A 62 7.76 2.58 -13.34
CA TYR A 62 7.03 2.38 -12.08
C TYR A 62 6.42 0.99 -11.98
N ILE A 63 6.12 0.57 -10.77
CA ILE A 63 5.30 -0.63 -10.51
C ILE A 63 4.06 -0.17 -9.71
N PRO A 64 2.84 -0.59 -10.11
CA PRO A 64 1.65 -0.38 -9.27
C PRO A 64 1.82 -1.05 -7.91
N GLU A 65 1.77 -0.28 -6.83
CA GLU A 65 1.91 -0.75 -5.45
C GLU A 65 0.68 -0.39 -4.61
N ALA A 66 0.32 -1.25 -3.67
CA ALA A 66 -0.83 -1.08 -2.80
C ALA A 66 -0.45 -0.46 -1.46
N HIS A 67 -1.02 0.69 -1.15
CA HIS A 67 -0.82 1.40 0.12
C HIS A 67 -2.15 1.56 0.86
N CYS A 68 -2.10 1.43 2.19
CA CYS A 68 -3.28 1.63 3.05
C CYS A 68 -3.20 2.95 3.80
N TYR A 69 -4.35 3.60 3.92
CA TYR A 69 -4.53 4.85 4.67
C TYR A 69 -5.97 5.02 5.11
N LEU A 70 -6.22 5.97 5.99
CA LEU A 70 -7.57 6.36 6.41
C LEU A 70 -8.00 7.66 5.74
N LYS A 71 -9.30 7.87 5.66
CA LYS A 71 -9.90 9.20 5.51
C LYS A 71 -10.77 9.47 6.74
N ILE A 72 -10.47 10.55 7.45
CA ILE A 72 -11.21 11.01 8.62
C ILE A 72 -11.87 12.34 8.26
N ASN A 73 -13.19 12.38 8.27
CA ASN A 73 -13.96 13.54 7.79
C ASN A 73 -13.52 14.00 6.38
N GLY A 74 -13.23 13.04 5.50
CA GLY A 74 -12.80 13.28 4.12
C GLY A 74 -11.33 13.65 3.94
N LYS A 75 -10.57 13.80 5.01
CA LYS A 75 -9.13 14.09 4.96
C LYS A 75 -8.30 12.82 5.11
N VAL A 76 -7.30 12.68 4.26
CA VAL A 76 -6.36 11.54 4.36
C VAL A 76 -5.53 11.64 5.63
N VAL A 77 -5.46 10.51 6.34
CA VAL A 77 -4.58 10.29 7.50
C VAL A 77 -3.75 9.04 7.22
N ASP A 78 -2.45 9.22 7.15
CA ASP A 78 -1.47 8.16 6.93
C ASP A 78 -0.47 8.14 8.09
N VAL A 79 -0.54 7.07 8.89
CA VAL A 79 0.32 6.88 10.08
C VAL A 79 1.41 5.82 9.83
N THR A 80 1.74 5.56 8.59
CA THR A 80 2.76 4.57 8.22
C THR A 80 4.13 4.92 8.79
N SER A 81 4.50 6.20 8.72
CA SER A 81 5.74 6.75 9.25
C SER A 81 5.53 8.17 9.78
N GLU A 82 6.52 8.73 10.48
CA GLU A 82 6.49 10.11 10.98
C GLU A 82 6.33 11.14 9.85
N ASN A 83 6.89 10.82 8.67
CA ASN A 83 6.69 11.61 7.46
C ASN A 83 5.68 10.89 6.57
N SER A 84 4.44 11.38 6.53
CA SER A 84 3.36 10.77 5.75
C SER A 84 3.83 10.41 4.33
N LEU A 85 3.69 9.13 3.96
CA LEU A 85 3.98 8.67 2.62
C LEU A 85 2.96 9.23 1.61
N PHE A 86 1.71 9.41 2.04
CA PHE A 86 0.61 9.80 1.16
C PHE A 86 0.89 11.10 0.40
N GLU A 87 1.44 12.12 1.03
CA GLU A 87 1.78 13.38 0.37
C GLU A 87 2.75 13.22 -0.80
N LYS A 88 3.61 12.19 -0.75
CA LYS A 88 4.57 11.88 -1.81
C LYS A 88 3.95 11.12 -2.98
N ILE A 89 2.84 10.45 -2.75
CA ILE A 89 2.20 9.57 -3.73
C ILE A 89 0.81 10.02 -4.19
N GLU A 90 0.24 11.06 -3.57
CA GLU A 90 -1.15 11.48 -3.83
C GLU A 90 -1.44 11.76 -5.31
N ASN A 91 -0.48 12.34 -6.03
CA ASN A 91 -0.61 12.62 -7.47
C ASN A 91 -0.35 11.40 -8.36
N ASP A 92 0.12 10.30 -7.77
CA ASP A 92 0.43 9.05 -8.46
C ASP A 92 -0.60 7.94 -8.18
N ILE A 93 -1.68 8.26 -7.47
CA ILE A 93 -2.79 7.31 -7.20
C ILE A 93 -3.51 6.99 -8.51
N LEU A 94 -3.57 5.70 -8.83
CA LEU A 94 -4.25 5.16 -10.01
C LEU A 94 -5.69 4.77 -9.70
N GLU A 95 -5.92 4.19 -8.53
CA GLU A 95 -7.22 3.70 -8.08
C GLU A 95 -7.24 3.63 -6.57
N GLU A 96 -8.39 3.85 -5.95
CA GLU A 96 -8.59 3.59 -4.52
C GLU A 96 -9.93 2.91 -4.27
N ILE A 97 -9.98 2.03 -3.27
CA ILE A 97 -11.20 1.38 -2.81
C ILE A 97 -11.31 1.46 -1.30
N GLU A 98 -12.53 1.61 -0.81
CA GLU A 98 -12.84 1.49 0.62
C GLU A 98 -12.89 0.01 1.02
N ILE A 99 -12.26 -0.32 2.14
CA ILE A 99 -12.19 -1.69 2.66
C ILE A 99 -12.53 -1.74 4.15
N LYS A 100 -12.75 -2.96 4.63
CA LYS A 100 -12.89 -3.29 6.05
C LYS A 100 -11.55 -3.76 6.64
N PRO A 101 -11.35 -3.66 7.98
CA PRO A 101 -10.11 -4.09 8.63
C PRO A 101 -9.69 -5.54 8.30
N ASN A 102 -10.65 -6.46 8.18
CA ASN A 102 -10.38 -7.87 7.87
C ASN A 102 -9.97 -8.14 6.41
N GLN A 103 -9.97 -7.13 5.55
CA GLN A 103 -9.62 -7.25 4.13
C GLN A 103 -8.14 -6.91 3.83
N VAL A 104 -7.31 -6.70 4.85
CA VAL A 104 -5.90 -6.31 4.64
C VAL A 104 -4.94 -7.46 4.39
N VAL A 105 -5.37 -8.70 4.53
CA VAL A 105 -4.53 -9.88 4.29
C VAL A 105 -4.81 -10.42 2.88
N ASP A 106 -5.69 -11.39 2.76
CA ASP A 106 -5.92 -12.09 1.49
C ASP A 106 -6.54 -11.20 0.42
N PHE A 107 -7.57 -10.45 0.77
CA PHE A 107 -8.23 -9.55 -0.18
C PHE A 107 -7.28 -8.48 -0.76
N LYS A 108 -6.46 -7.85 0.09
CA LYS A 108 -5.49 -6.84 -0.37
C LYS A 108 -4.50 -7.43 -1.36
N VAL A 109 -3.96 -8.61 -1.06
CA VAL A 109 -2.99 -9.28 -1.95
C VAL A 109 -3.65 -9.63 -3.28
N GLU A 110 -4.82 -10.23 -3.25
CA GLU A 110 -5.57 -10.59 -4.46
C GLU A 110 -5.92 -9.36 -5.31
N TYR A 111 -6.43 -8.32 -4.68
CA TYR A 111 -6.75 -7.05 -5.34
C TYR A 111 -5.52 -6.42 -6.02
N HIS A 112 -4.41 -6.35 -5.32
CA HIS A 112 -3.15 -5.83 -5.84
C HIS A 112 -2.63 -6.67 -7.01
N GLN A 113 -2.60 -7.98 -6.86
CA GLN A 113 -2.13 -8.88 -7.93
C GLN A 113 -3.01 -8.82 -9.17
N ASN A 114 -4.33 -8.76 -9.00
CA ASN A 114 -5.27 -8.61 -10.13
C ASN A 114 -5.08 -7.28 -10.85
N PHE A 115 -4.88 -6.20 -10.11
CA PHE A 115 -4.55 -4.90 -10.70
C PHE A 115 -3.25 -4.98 -11.52
N LEU A 116 -2.22 -5.60 -10.96
CA LEU A 116 -0.92 -5.74 -11.61
C LEU A 116 -1.02 -6.57 -12.91
N ARG A 117 -1.78 -7.65 -12.91
CA ARG A 117 -2.02 -8.46 -14.11
C ARG A 117 -2.71 -7.66 -15.22
N ASN A 118 -3.72 -6.88 -14.86
CA ASN A 118 -4.42 -6.01 -15.81
C ASN A 118 -3.51 -4.89 -16.34
N TRP A 119 -2.70 -4.31 -15.48
CA TRP A 119 -1.71 -3.31 -15.88
C TRP A 119 -0.70 -3.88 -16.88
N LEU A 120 -0.20 -5.09 -16.65
CA LEU A 120 0.72 -5.77 -17.58
C LEU A 120 0.10 -6.02 -18.94
N LYS A 121 -1.17 -6.41 -19.01
CA LYS A 121 -1.89 -6.61 -20.28
C LYS A 121 -2.03 -5.34 -21.11
N ASN A 122 -2.14 -4.18 -20.45
CA ASN A 122 -2.40 -2.89 -21.07
C ASN A 122 -1.16 -1.98 -21.17
N SER A 123 -0.01 -2.46 -20.72
CA SER A 123 1.27 -1.75 -20.77
C SER A 123 2.20 -2.32 -21.84
N ASN A 124 3.24 -1.57 -22.18
CA ASN A 124 4.30 -2.02 -23.08
C ASN A 124 5.37 -2.86 -22.37
N GLN A 125 5.10 -3.34 -21.15
CA GLN A 125 6.02 -4.19 -20.42
C GLN A 125 6.16 -5.57 -21.07
N THR A 126 7.40 -5.99 -21.28
CA THR A 126 7.75 -7.31 -21.82
C THR A 126 8.00 -8.36 -20.74
N LYS A 127 8.11 -7.91 -19.48
CA LYS A 127 8.34 -8.80 -18.33
C LYS A 127 7.06 -9.54 -17.94
N SER A 128 7.24 -10.78 -17.47
CA SER A 128 6.12 -11.57 -16.93
C SER A 128 5.63 -11.02 -15.59
N PHE A 129 4.45 -11.45 -15.15
CA PHE A 129 3.94 -11.16 -13.82
C PHE A 129 4.94 -11.57 -12.72
N SER A 130 5.50 -12.78 -12.81
CA SER A 130 6.47 -13.28 -11.83
C SER A 130 7.73 -12.42 -11.76
N GLU A 131 8.25 -11.97 -12.88
CA GLU A 131 9.40 -11.06 -12.92
C GLU A 131 9.09 -9.72 -12.26
N ILE A 132 7.96 -9.11 -12.58
CA ILE A 132 7.53 -7.85 -11.97
C ILE A 132 7.28 -8.03 -10.47
N TRP A 133 6.64 -9.12 -10.07
CA TRP A 133 6.40 -9.39 -8.66
C TRP A 133 7.70 -9.55 -7.87
N ASN A 134 8.69 -10.25 -8.41
CA ASN A 134 10.00 -10.40 -7.78
C ASN A 134 10.72 -9.05 -7.63
N ILE A 135 10.69 -8.21 -8.66
CA ILE A 135 11.27 -6.86 -8.59
C ILE A 135 10.55 -6.01 -7.53
N ARG A 136 9.23 -6.13 -7.47
CA ARG A 136 8.41 -5.49 -6.42
C ARG A 136 8.86 -5.96 -5.02
N GLU A 137 9.05 -7.26 -4.82
CA GLU A 137 9.52 -7.81 -3.53
C GLU A 137 10.90 -7.27 -3.14
N GLU A 138 11.83 -7.13 -4.09
CA GLU A 138 13.14 -6.50 -3.85
C GLU A 138 12.97 -5.05 -3.36
N CYS A 139 12.06 -4.29 -3.99
CA CYS A 139 11.75 -2.92 -3.56
C CYS A 139 11.24 -2.90 -2.11
N ILE A 140 10.28 -3.77 -1.78
CA ILE A 140 9.69 -3.84 -0.44
C ILE A 140 10.74 -4.26 0.60
N GLN A 141 11.59 -5.22 0.28
CA GLN A 141 12.67 -5.62 1.16
C GLN A 141 13.61 -4.44 1.45
N LYS A 142 13.98 -3.69 0.42
CA LYS A 142 14.84 -2.51 0.57
C LYS A 142 14.21 -1.41 1.42
N LEU A 143 12.89 -1.25 1.36
CA LEU A 143 12.17 -0.31 2.23
C LEU A 143 12.19 -0.72 3.70
N SER A 144 12.32 -2.03 3.97
CA SER A 144 12.35 -2.58 5.33
C SER A 144 13.72 -2.46 6.01
N GLU A 145 14.77 -2.21 5.26
CA GLU A 145 16.13 -1.96 5.76
C GLU A 145 16.26 -0.53 6.32
#